data_23c30aacdd33f5073d603b04cfda09f9
#
_entry.id   23c30aacdd33f5073d603b04cfda09f9
#
_cell.length_a   1.000
_cell.length_b   1.000
_cell.length_c   1.000
_cell.angle_alpha   90.00
_cell.angle_beta   90.00
_cell.angle_gamma   90.00
#
_symmetry.space_group_name_H-M   'P 1'
#
loop_
_entity.id
_entity.type
_entity.pdbx_description
1 polymer ?
#
loop_
_entity_poly.entity_id
_entity_poly.type
_entity_poly.pdbx_seq_one_letter_code
_entity_poly.pdbx_strand_id
1 'polypeptide(L)'
;MKRILITFFLITAAVSSAQTKDPNKLLDAIRQKFNKVNDYKVDASVKLDMSFIKVPDMTAKVYFKKPDKIKVEAEGFAMLPKQGLKFSPAELLKGDFTTLYVRSETINNRKLDVVKAIPNSDSSDVVLSTLWIDAAESVIRKFETTSKKGGTTQIELNYDSFEFGLPSRIKISFSIGDLKLPVNPSNQPNENGDVDKKEKRRKGLPAGASLKGSVTMTYKNYQINKGIPDSFFVEKEKEKKAKIN
;
A
#
# COMPACT_ATOMS: atom_id res chain seq x y z
N MET A 1 24.80 28.96 -70.96
CA MET A 1 23.56 29.05 -70.17
C MET A 1 23.58 27.93 -69.13
N LYS A 2 23.94 28.27 -67.87
CA LYS A 2 23.97 27.29 -66.73
C LYS A 2 22.60 27.33 -66.01
N ARG A 3 21.88 26.21 -66.07
CA ARG A 3 20.62 26.04 -65.30
C ARG A 3 20.96 25.63 -63.87
N ILE A 4 20.68 26.50 -62.88
CA ILE A 4 20.80 26.23 -61.46
C ILE A 4 19.48 25.59 -61.05
N LEU A 5 19.51 24.26 -60.67
CA LEU A 5 18.40 23.55 -60.08
C LEU A 5 18.44 23.81 -58.55
N ILE A 6 17.52 24.64 -58.06
CA ILE A 6 17.33 24.86 -56.62
C ILE A 6 16.41 23.75 -56.12
N THR A 7 16.98 22.76 -55.44
CA THR A 7 16.20 21.70 -54.75
C THR A 7 15.70 22.26 -53.42
N PHE A 8 14.42 22.55 -53.35
CA PHE A 8 13.75 23.00 -52.12
C PHE A 8 13.53 21.80 -51.21
N PHE A 9 14.35 21.64 -50.15
CA PHE A 9 14.24 20.59 -49.17
C PHE A 9 13.15 20.97 -48.15
N LEU A 10 11.94 20.38 -48.30
CA LEU A 10 10.82 20.58 -47.37
C LEU A 10 11.08 19.82 -46.10
N ILE A 11 11.54 20.48 -45.03
CA ILE A 11 11.66 19.92 -43.69
C ILE A 11 10.23 19.90 -43.10
N THR A 12 9.56 18.76 -43.15
CA THR A 12 8.33 18.52 -42.41
C THR A 12 8.69 18.29 -40.94
N ALA A 13 8.59 19.33 -40.12
CA ALA A 13 8.65 19.18 -38.67
C ALA A 13 7.44 18.34 -38.22
N ALA A 14 7.68 17.09 -37.93
CA ALA A 14 6.69 16.24 -37.24
C ALA A 14 6.47 16.80 -35.82
N VAL A 15 5.45 17.62 -35.67
CA VAL A 15 4.97 18.04 -34.34
C VAL A 15 4.39 16.79 -33.68
N SER A 16 5.20 16.07 -32.92
CA SER A 16 4.72 15.02 -32.04
C SER A 16 3.83 15.67 -30.99
N SER A 17 2.53 15.67 -31.22
CA SER A 17 1.55 16.02 -30.18
C SER A 17 1.75 15.06 -29.03
N ALA A 18 2.38 15.50 -27.96
CA ALA A 18 2.45 14.78 -26.71
C ALA A 18 1.00 14.68 -26.18
N GLN A 19 0.32 13.61 -26.57
CA GLN A 19 -1.05 13.35 -26.14
C GLN A 19 -1.02 13.10 -24.64
N THR A 20 -1.45 14.10 -23.87
CA THR A 20 -1.55 14.01 -22.41
C THR A 20 -2.56 12.91 -22.09
N LYS A 21 -2.11 11.83 -21.47
CA LYS A 21 -2.99 10.74 -21.05
C LYS A 21 -3.94 11.24 -19.97
N ASP A 22 -5.20 10.82 -20.07
CA ASP A 22 -6.20 11.11 -19.06
C ASP A 22 -5.95 10.22 -17.82
N PRO A 23 -5.55 10.79 -16.67
CA PRO A 23 -5.25 10.02 -15.48
C PRO A 23 -6.48 9.31 -14.93
N ASN A 24 -7.68 9.86 -15.10
CA ASN A 24 -8.92 9.25 -14.62
C ASN A 24 -9.22 7.96 -15.36
N LYS A 25 -9.01 7.92 -16.69
CA LYS A 25 -9.14 6.67 -17.46
C LYS A 25 -8.20 5.57 -17.00
N LEU A 26 -6.97 5.92 -16.62
CA LEU A 26 -6.02 4.95 -16.08
C LEU A 26 -6.53 4.36 -14.74
N LEU A 27 -7.01 5.22 -13.85
CA LEU A 27 -7.54 4.78 -12.55
C LEU A 27 -8.83 3.98 -12.71
N ASP A 28 -9.71 4.36 -13.63
CA ASP A 28 -10.96 3.65 -13.91
C ASP A 28 -10.70 2.24 -14.47
N ALA A 29 -9.70 2.08 -15.35
CA ALA A 29 -9.30 0.77 -15.85
C ALA A 29 -8.87 -0.17 -14.70
N ILE A 30 -8.12 0.35 -13.72
CA ILE A 30 -7.72 -0.40 -12.53
C ILE A 30 -8.95 -0.76 -11.67
N ARG A 31 -9.85 0.19 -11.44
CA ARG A 31 -11.10 -0.05 -10.69
C ARG A 31 -11.96 -1.11 -11.35
N GLN A 32 -12.15 -1.02 -12.68
CA GLN A 32 -12.93 -2.00 -13.44
C GLN A 32 -12.33 -3.40 -13.37
N LYS A 33 -11.00 -3.53 -13.41
CA LYS A 33 -10.33 -4.82 -13.27
C LYS A 33 -10.61 -5.43 -11.89
N PHE A 34 -10.41 -4.68 -10.80
CA PHE A 34 -10.69 -5.15 -9.46
C PHE A 34 -12.19 -5.41 -9.23
N ASN A 35 -13.06 -4.67 -9.91
CA ASN A 35 -14.50 -4.85 -9.83
C ASN A 35 -15.00 -6.21 -10.34
N LYS A 36 -14.18 -7.00 -11.00
CA LYS A 36 -14.49 -8.39 -11.38
C LYS A 36 -14.38 -9.36 -10.18
N VAL A 37 -13.75 -8.93 -9.09
CA VAL A 37 -13.61 -9.72 -7.87
C VAL A 37 -14.82 -9.51 -6.98
N ASN A 38 -15.65 -10.54 -6.76
CA ASN A 38 -16.76 -10.51 -5.82
C ASN A 38 -16.35 -10.97 -4.43
N ASP A 39 -15.54 -12.03 -4.39
CA ASP A 39 -14.94 -12.55 -3.17
C ASP A 39 -13.60 -13.21 -3.47
N TYR A 40 -12.75 -13.33 -2.47
CA TYR A 40 -11.59 -14.22 -2.53
C TYR A 40 -11.21 -14.75 -1.14
N LYS A 41 -10.54 -15.89 -1.16
CA LYS A 41 -9.75 -16.44 -0.07
C LYS A 41 -8.31 -16.57 -0.53
N VAL A 42 -7.36 -16.26 0.34
CA VAL A 42 -5.92 -16.33 0.02
C VAL A 42 -5.11 -16.66 1.27
N ASP A 43 -4.04 -17.42 1.09
CA ASP A 43 -3.02 -17.65 2.10
C ASP A 43 -2.02 -16.49 2.06
N ALA A 44 -1.80 -15.84 3.19
CA ALA A 44 -0.88 -14.71 3.34
C ALA A 44 0.25 -15.07 4.29
N SER A 45 1.48 -14.70 3.92
CA SER A 45 2.61 -14.64 4.86
C SER A 45 3.03 -13.19 5.03
N VAL A 46 3.34 -12.80 6.25
CA VAL A 46 3.72 -11.43 6.62
C VAL A 46 5.08 -11.46 7.28
N LYS A 47 6.01 -10.70 6.71
CA LYS A 47 7.35 -10.49 7.24
C LYS A 47 7.50 -9.03 7.64
N LEU A 48 7.86 -8.79 8.89
CA LEU A 48 8.17 -7.46 9.42
C LEU A 48 9.69 -7.31 9.53
N ASP A 49 10.22 -6.31 8.85
CA ASP A 49 11.64 -5.94 8.90
C ASP A 49 11.77 -4.56 9.55
N MET A 50 12.29 -4.55 10.77
CA MET A 50 12.52 -3.34 11.56
C MET A 50 13.87 -3.45 12.26
N SER A 51 14.63 -2.36 12.24
CA SER A 51 16.04 -2.33 12.67
C SER A 51 16.30 -2.79 14.12
N PHE A 52 15.26 -2.84 14.97
CA PHE A 52 15.39 -3.07 16.42
C PHE A 52 14.43 -4.14 16.96
N ILE A 53 13.56 -4.71 16.16
CA ILE A 53 12.61 -5.76 16.58
C ILE A 53 12.75 -6.95 15.62
N LYS A 54 13.04 -8.12 16.17
CA LYS A 54 12.93 -9.39 15.43
C LYS A 54 11.54 -9.96 15.70
N VAL A 55 10.71 -9.98 14.68
CA VAL A 55 9.37 -10.59 14.73
C VAL A 55 9.41 -11.84 13.84
N PRO A 56 8.98 -13.00 14.32
CA PRO A 56 8.87 -14.19 13.48
C PRO A 56 7.92 -13.96 12.30
N ASP A 57 8.17 -14.64 11.19
CA ASP A 57 7.28 -14.62 10.05
C ASP A 57 5.90 -15.18 10.47
N MET A 58 4.85 -14.56 9.97
CA MET A 58 3.49 -14.86 10.35
C MET A 58 2.71 -15.35 9.15
N THR A 59 1.77 -16.26 9.38
CA THR A 59 0.85 -16.74 8.35
C THR A 59 -0.60 -16.44 8.74
N ALA A 60 -1.41 -16.16 7.73
CA ALA A 60 -2.81 -15.88 7.90
C ALA A 60 -3.60 -16.34 6.68
N LYS A 61 -4.89 -16.59 6.87
CA LYS A 61 -5.86 -16.68 5.77
C LYS A 61 -6.66 -15.40 5.72
N VAL A 62 -6.70 -14.78 4.55
CA VAL A 62 -7.45 -13.56 4.32
C VAL A 62 -8.65 -13.88 3.44
N TYR A 63 -9.80 -13.41 3.86
CA TYR A 63 -11.07 -13.55 3.15
C TYR A 63 -11.61 -12.16 2.87
N PHE A 64 -12.02 -11.96 1.65
CA PHE A 64 -12.65 -10.72 1.19
C PHE A 64 -13.98 -11.03 0.52
N LYS A 65 -14.96 -10.15 0.71
CA LYS A 65 -16.19 -10.13 -0.06
C LYS A 65 -16.68 -8.69 -0.22
N LYS A 66 -17.07 -8.36 -1.44
CA LYS A 66 -17.65 -7.04 -1.72
C LYS A 66 -18.83 -6.72 -0.79
N PRO A 67 -19.04 -5.42 -0.49
CA PRO A 67 -18.23 -4.29 -0.96
C PRO A 67 -16.93 -4.12 -0.16
N ASP A 68 -16.86 -4.55 1.13
CA ASP A 68 -15.79 -4.20 2.06
C ASP A 68 -15.62 -5.21 3.22
N LYS A 69 -16.26 -6.38 3.12
CA LYS A 69 -16.14 -7.40 4.16
C LYS A 69 -14.79 -8.07 4.10
N ILE A 70 -14.03 -8.00 5.20
CA ILE A 70 -12.73 -8.64 5.34
C ILE A 70 -12.69 -9.41 6.65
N LYS A 71 -12.24 -10.66 6.60
CA LYS A 71 -11.92 -11.48 7.75
C LYS A 71 -10.52 -12.04 7.62
N VAL A 72 -9.77 -11.99 8.71
CA VAL A 72 -8.41 -12.53 8.79
C VAL A 72 -8.39 -13.59 9.86
N GLU A 73 -7.95 -14.78 9.50
CA GLU A 73 -7.70 -15.89 10.41
C GLU A 73 -6.18 -16.08 10.50
N ALA A 74 -5.60 -15.73 11.64
CA ALA A 74 -4.19 -15.88 11.92
C ALA A 74 -4.00 -16.74 13.17
N GLU A 75 -3.15 -17.74 13.08
CA GLU A 75 -2.75 -18.54 14.25
C GLU A 75 -1.65 -17.80 15.02
N GLY A 76 -1.90 -17.58 16.33
CA GLY A 76 -0.87 -17.09 17.25
C GLY A 76 -0.59 -15.59 17.23
N PHE A 77 -1.44 -14.74 16.63
CA PHE A 77 -1.08 -13.34 16.43
C PHE A 77 -2.13 -12.30 16.89
N ALA A 78 -1.95 -11.82 18.12
CA ALA A 78 -2.75 -10.71 18.68
C ALA A 78 -2.28 -9.29 18.28
N MET A 79 -1.10 -9.15 17.63
CA MET A 79 -0.42 -7.86 17.45
C MET A 79 -0.35 -7.32 16.01
N LEU A 80 -0.92 -8.02 15.00
CA LEU A 80 -1.02 -7.41 13.67
C LEU A 80 -2.06 -6.29 13.68
N PRO A 81 -1.69 -5.07 13.25
CA PRO A 81 -2.67 -4.05 12.98
C PRO A 81 -3.64 -4.59 11.93
N LYS A 82 -4.88 -4.85 12.32
CA LYS A 82 -5.94 -5.33 11.39
C LYS A 82 -6.06 -4.46 10.13
N GLN A 83 -5.63 -3.21 10.21
CA GLN A 83 -5.62 -2.26 9.11
C GLN A 83 -4.60 -2.59 8.01
N GLY A 84 -3.43 -3.15 8.33
CA GLY A 84 -2.41 -3.49 7.33
C GLY A 84 -2.77 -4.69 6.45
N LEU A 85 -3.59 -5.62 6.97
CA LEU A 85 -4.05 -6.79 6.22
C LEU A 85 -5.29 -6.51 5.35
N LYS A 86 -5.94 -5.37 5.54
CA LYS A 86 -7.10 -4.91 4.75
C LYS A 86 -6.69 -4.22 3.45
N PHE A 87 -5.40 -4.27 3.10
CA PHE A 87 -4.91 -3.61 1.92
C PHE A 87 -5.43 -4.27 0.65
N SER A 88 -6.10 -3.48 -0.18
CA SER A 88 -6.41 -3.86 -1.54
C SER A 88 -6.06 -2.70 -2.49
N PRO A 89 -5.73 -2.96 -3.76
CA PRO A 89 -5.54 -1.88 -4.74
C PRO A 89 -6.74 -0.94 -4.84
N ALA A 90 -7.95 -1.43 -4.59
CA ALA A 90 -9.16 -0.62 -4.57
C ALA A 90 -9.19 0.38 -3.40
N GLU A 91 -8.62 0.02 -2.24
CA GLU A 91 -8.52 0.96 -1.10
C GLU A 91 -7.62 2.16 -1.43
N LEU A 92 -6.55 1.97 -2.22
CA LEU A 92 -5.69 3.07 -2.66
C LEU A 92 -6.40 4.07 -3.55
N LEU A 93 -7.49 3.64 -4.20
CA LEU A 93 -8.28 4.44 -5.13
C LEU A 93 -9.61 4.90 -4.54
N LYS A 94 -9.84 4.66 -3.24
CA LYS A 94 -11.02 5.19 -2.53
C LYS A 94 -10.84 6.67 -2.23
N GLY A 95 -11.90 7.41 -2.39
CA GLY A 95 -11.96 8.84 -2.10
C GLY A 95 -12.14 9.69 -3.35
N ASP A 96 -12.25 10.97 -3.10
CA ASP A 96 -12.33 12.01 -4.14
C ASP A 96 -10.96 12.69 -4.24
N PHE A 97 -10.40 12.70 -5.46
CA PHE A 97 -9.05 13.20 -5.74
C PHE A 97 -9.06 14.07 -6.98
N THR A 98 -8.29 15.14 -6.93
CA THR A 98 -7.81 15.81 -8.14
C THR A 98 -6.58 15.06 -8.66
N THR A 99 -6.63 14.61 -9.90
CA THR A 99 -5.57 13.80 -10.51
C THR A 99 -4.82 14.54 -11.58
N LEU A 100 -3.51 14.31 -11.67
CA LEU A 100 -2.62 14.92 -12.66
C LEU A 100 -1.72 13.85 -13.27
N TYR A 101 -1.76 13.72 -14.60
CA TYR A 101 -0.74 12.96 -15.33
C TYR A 101 0.58 13.73 -15.33
N VAL A 102 1.67 13.08 -14.94
CA VAL A 102 2.98 13.70 -14.82
C VAL A 102 3.87 13.35 -16.00
N ARG A 103 4.10 12.04 -16.22
CA ARG A 103 5.00 11.51 -17.26
C ARG A 103 4.82 10.01 -17.42
N SER A 104 5.45 9.45 -18.48
CA SER A 104 5.79 8.03 -18.52
C SER A 104 7.26 7.85 -18.17
N GLU A 105 7.60 6.78 -17.48
CA GLU A 105 8.99 6.37 -17.25
C GLU A 105 9.13 4.85 -17.35
N THR A 106 10.35 4.37 -17.62
CA THR A 106 10.62 2.93 -17.72
C THR A 106 11.36 2.47 -16.48
N ILE A 107 10.74 1.55 -15.74
CA ILE A 107 11.31 0.92 -14.55
C ILE A 107 11.33 -0.60 -14.78
N ASN A 108 12.48 -1.25 -14.63
CA ASN A 108 12.65 -2.69 -14.82
C ASN A 108 12.07 -3.18 -16.18
N ASN A 109 12.39 -2.49 -17.26
CA ASN A 109 11.93 -2.74 -18.64
C ASN A 109 10.39 -2.66 -18.83
N ARG A 110 9.68 -1.99 -17.92
CA ARG A 110 8.24 -1.72 -18.03
C ARG A 110 7.98 -0.23 -18.11
N LYS A 111 7.18 0.16 -19.09
CA LYS A 111 6.71 1.55 -19.23
C LYS A 111 5.58 1.77 -18.22
N LEU A 112 5.81 2.67 -17.28
CA LEU A 112 4.85 3.05 -16.24
C LEU A 112 4.40 4.49 -16.44
N ASP A 113 3.13 4.75 -16.26
CA ASP A 113 2.56 6.08 -16.25
C ASP A 113 2.51 6.60 -14.81
N VAL A 114 3.05 7.79 -14.60
CA VAL A 114 3.12 8.44 -13.29
C VAL A 114 1.98 9.43 -13.17
N VAL A 115 1.13 9.19 -12.18
CA VAL A 115 -0.03 10.02 -11.86
C VAL A 115 0.10 10.52 -10.43
N LYS A 116 -0.14 11.81 -10.21
CA LYS A 116 -0.33 12.39 -8.88
C LYS A 116 -1.82 12.46 -8.54
N ALA A 117 -2.15 12.18 -7.30
CA ALA A 117 -3.50 12.30 -6.76
C ALA A 117 -3.46 13.11 -5.47
N ILE A 118 -4.24 14.17 -5.44
CA ILE A 118 -4.37 15.11 -4.31
C ILE A 118 -5.78 14.93 -3.73
N PRO A 119 -5.93 14.53 -2.47
CA PRO A 119 -7.25 14.43 -1.84
C PRO A 119 -7.96 15.79 -1.85
N ASN A 120 -9.25 15.79 -2.22
CA ASN A 120 -10.08 16.98 -2.20
C ASN A 120 -10.62 17.31 -0.79
N SER A 121 -10.46 16.39 0.17
CA SER A 121 -10.91 16.56 1.54
C SER A 121 -9.81 17.12 2.45
N ASP A 122 -10.09 18.23 3.13
CA ASP A 122 -9.19 18.81 4.12
C ASP A 122 -8.99 17.92 5.36
N SER A 123 -9.91 17.00 5.63
CA SER A 123 -9.80 16.02 6.72
C SER A 123 -8.85 14.87 6.40
N SER A 124 -8.38 14.75 5.16
CA SER A 124 -7.40 13.73 4.79
C SER A 124 -6.06 13.94 5.50
N ASP A 125 -5.51 12.89 6.11
CA ASP A 125 -4.14 12.90 6.60
C ASP A 125 -3.10 12.86 5.46
N VAL A 126 -3.51 12.45 4.26
CA VAL A 126 -2.67 12.41 3.06
C VAL A 126 -2.66 13.77 2.39
N VAL A 127 -1.46 14.27 2.05
CA VAL A 127 -1.27 15.52 1.30
C VAL A 127 -1.19 15.24 -0.19
N LEU A 128 -0.45 14.19 -0.56
CA LEU A 128 -0.16 13.85 -1.94
C LEU A 128 0.08 12.35 -2.07
N SER A 129 -0.46 11.77 -3.12
CA SER A 129 -0.13 10.42 -3.55
C SER A 129 0.48 10.45 -4.95
N THR A 130 1.47 9.58 -5.19
CA THR A 130 2.05 9.35 -6.51
C THR A 130 1.90 7.88 -6.85
N LEU A 131 1.34 7.61 -8.02
CA LEU A 131 1.05 6.26 -8.51
C LEU A 131 1.88 5.98 -9.75
N TRP A 132 2.54 4.83 -9.80
CA TRP A 132 3.17 4.27 -10.99
C TRP A 132 2.29 3.16 -11.54
N ILE A 133 1.68 3.42 -12.66
CA ILE A 133 0.63 2.59 -13.26
C ILE A 133 1.19 1.88 -14.49
N ASP A 134 1.08 0.57 -14.51
CA ASP A 134 1.28 -0.25 -15.70
C ASP A 134 -0.04 -0.20 -16.51
N ALA A 135 -0.10 0.69 -17.50
CA ALA A 135 -1.33 0.90 -18.27
C ALA A 135 -1.66 -0.32 -19.16
N ALA A 136 -0.66 -1.08 -19.62
CA ALA A 136 -0.88 -2.27 -20.42
C ALA A 136 -1.61 -3.35 -19.62
N GLU A 137 -1.25 -3.48 -18.35
CA GLU A 137 -1.83 -4.47 -17.44
C GLU A 137 -2.94 -3.88 -16.55
N SER A 138 -3.18 -2.58 -16.61
CA SER A 138 -4.15 -1.86 -15.77
C SER A 138 -3.98 -2.20 -14.28
N VAL A 139 -2.75 -2.03 -13.76
CA VAL A 139 -2.41 -2.27 -12.35
C VAL A 139 -1.47 -1.19 -11.81
N ILE A 140 -1.50 -0.99 -10.50
CA ILE A 140 -0.53 -0.12 -9.81
C ILE A 140 0.69 -0.96 -9.46
N ARG A 141 1.89 -0.52 -9.86
CA ARG A 141 3.17 -1.16 -9.51
C ARG A 141 3.79 -0.57 -8.26
N LYS A 142 3.66 0.73 -8.10
CA LYS A 142 4.18 1.46 -6.96
C LYS A 142 3.20 2.56 -6.58
N PHE A 143 3.08 2.79 -5.30
CA PHE A 143 2.30 3.86 -4.71
C PHE A 143 3.14 4.53 -3.63
N GLU A 144 3.19 5.84 -3.64
CA GLU A 144 3.89 6.62 -2.63
C GLU A 144 2.95 7.69 -2.09
N THR A 145 2.89 7.83 -0.78
CA THR A 145 2.04 8.82 -0.14
C THR A 145 2.81 9.61 0.90
N THR A 146 2.55 10.90 0.95
CA THR A 146 3.08 11.82 1.96
C THR A 146 1.95 12.28 2.86
N SER A 147 2.14 12.16 4.17
CA SER A 147 1.16 12.56 5.17
C SER A 147 1.42 13.97 5.70
N LYS A 148 0.37 14.62 6.25
CA LYS A 148 0.47 15.91 6.96
C LYS A 148 1.43 15.86 8.14
N LYS A 149 1.60 14.71 8.77
CA LYS A 149 2.52 14.48 9.89
C LYS A 149 3.97 14.28 9.46
N GLY A 150 4.28 14.47 8.16
CA GLY A 150 5.64 14.47 7.63
C GLY A 150 6.23 13.07 7.35
N GLY A 151 5.42 12.02 7.38
CA GLY A 151 5.86 10.66 7.00
C GLY A 151 5.64 10.38 5.52
N THR A 152 6.55 9.60 4.92
CA THR A 152 6.37 9.03 3.58
C THR A 152 6.24 7.52 3.68
N THR A 153 5.21 6.97 3.05
CA THR A 153 4.98 5.54 2.91
C THR A 153 5.07 5.17 1.44
N GLN A 154 5.88 4.16 1.13
CA GLN A 154 5.99 3.60 -0.21
C GLN A 154 5.43 2.18 -0.20
N ILE A 155 4.65 1.85 -1.21
CA ILE A 155 4.04 0.54 -1.40
C ILE A 155 4.43 0.04 -2.79
N GLU A 156 5.06 -1.12 -2.85
CA GLU A 156 5.41 -1.82 -4.09
C GLU A 156 4.52 -3.04 -4.24
N LEU A 157 3.97 -3.23 -5.44
CA LEU A 157 3.05 -4.32 -5.75
C LEU A 157 3.62 -5.19 -6.88
N ASN A 158 3.74 -6.48 -6.64
CA ASN A 158 4.12 -7.48 -7.63
C ASN A 158 2.91 -8.39 -7.91
N TYR A 159 2.87 -8.92 -9.13
CA TYR A 159 1.75 -9.71 -9.61
C TYR A 159 2.27 -10.94 -10.35
N ASP A 160 1.74 -12.11 -10.01
CA ASP A 160 1.97 -13.35 -10.75
C ASP A 160 0.91 -13.51 -11.87
N SER A 161 -0.28 -12.93 -11.69
CA SER A 161 -1.34 -12.82 -12.70
C SER A 161 -1.94 -11.40 -12.67
N PHE A 162 -2.31 -10.91 -13.84
CA PHE A 162 -2.93 -9.57 -13.98
C PHE A 162 -4.46 -9.64 -14.16
N GLU A 163 -5.03 -10.82 -14.23
CA GLU A 163 -6.44 -11.02 -14.59
C GLU A 163 -7.40 -10.21 -13.70
N PHE A 164 -7.20 -10.25 -12.40
CA PHE A 164 -8.05 -9.58 -11.41
C PHE A 164 -7.36 -8.37 -10.75
N GLY A 165 -6.11 -8.07 -11.11
CA GLY A 165 -5.35 -6.99 -10.46
C GLY A 165 -5.07 -7.25 -8.97
N LEU A 166 -5.02 -8.52 -8.56
CA LEU A 166 -4.66 -8.93 -7.20
C LEU A 166 -3.16 -9.19 -7.11
N PRO A 167 -2.43 -8.52 -6.20
CA PRO A 167 -0.99 -8.69 -6.08
C PRO A 167 -0.61 -10.02 -5.44
N SER A 168 0.48 -10.63 -5.90
CA SER A 168 1.11 -11.78 -5.23
C SER A 168 2.06 -11.35 -4.10
N ARG A 169 2.57 -10.13 -4.16
CA ARG A 169 3.41 -9.54 -3.09
C ARG A 169 3.16 -8.05 -2.97
N ILE A 170 3.08 -7.59 -1.72
CA ILE A 170 3.03 -6.18 -1.36
C ILE A 170 4.17 -5.90 -0.39
N LYS A 171 5.00 -4.91 -0.69
CA LYS A 171 6.00 -4.41 0.23
C LYS A 171 5.66 -2.97 0.60
N ILE A 172 5.44 -2.73 1.88
CA ILE A 172 5.18 -1.42 2.44
C ILE A 172 6.45 -0.98 3.15
N SER A 173 7.06 0.09 2.69
CA SER A 173 8.23 0.72 3.34
C SER A 173 7.79 2.05 3.92
N PHE A 174 8.19 2.31 5.15
CA PHE A 174 7.83 3.55 5.86
C PHE A 174 9.05 4.13 6.57
N SER A 175 9.04 5.46 6.63
CA SER A 175 9.95 6.23 7.46
C SER A 175 9.10 7.14 8.31
N ILE A 176 9.14 6.93 9.64
CA ILE A 176 8.38 7.73 10.59
C ILE A 176 9.41 8.55 11.37
N GLY A 177 9.41 9.88 11.14
CA GLY A 177 10.05 10.81 12.03
C GLY A 177 9.17 10.96 13.27
N ASP A 178 9.73 10.93 14.46
CA ASP A 178 9.03 11.16 15.74
C ASP A 178 7.92 10.16 16.10
N LEU A 179 8.17 8.86 15.96
CA LEU A 179 7.30 7.88 16.59
C LEU A 179 7.50 7.92 18.09
N LYS A 180 6.56 8.54 18.82
CA LYS A 180 6.45 8.36 20.28
C LYS A 180 5.94 6.93 20.49
N LEU A 181 6.85 5.97 20.67
CA LEU A 181 6.46 4.63 21.12
C LEU A 181 5.76 4.78 22.46
N PRO A 182 4.65 4.07 22.70
CA PRO A 182 4.05 4.04 24.02
C PRO A 182 5.13 3.49 24.97
N VAL A 183 5.63 4.37 25.85
CA VAL A 183 6.47 3.94 26.97
C VAL A 183 5.60 3.04 27.84
N ASN A 184 6.09 1.85 28.11
CA ASN A 184 5.41 0.93 29.02
C ASN A 184 5.19 1.66 30.35
N PRO A 185 3.95 1.78 30.86
CA PRO A 185 3.69 2.53 32.11
C PRO A 185 4.45 1.96 33.33
N SER A 186 4.98 0.75 33.23
CA SER A 186 5.87 0.18 34.26
C SER A 186 7.26 0.84 34.38
N ASN A 187 7.61 1.77 33.50
CA ASN A 187 8.87 2.51 33.54
C ASN A 187 8.70 3.96 34.07
N GLN A 188 7.60 4.29 34.73
CA GLN A 188 7.54 5.53 35.50
C GLN A 188 8.44 5.38 36.74
N PRO A 189 9.28 6.38 37.05
CA PRO A 189 10.05 6.38 38.30
C PRO A 189 9.04 6.29 39.47
N ASN A 190 9.29 5.37 40.40
CA ASN A 190 8.58 5.35 41.67
C ASN A 190 8.77 6.70 42.36
N GLU A 191 7.80 7.12 43.14
CA GLU A 191 7.80 8.41 43.88
C GLU A 191 9.09 8.64 44.70
N ASN A 192 9.94 7.66 44.90
CA ASN A 192 11.20 7.71 45.65
C ASN A 192 12.45 7.88 44.77
N GLY A 193 12.33 8.07 43.44
CA GLY A 193 13.46 8.41 42.59
C GLY A 193 14.50 7.30 42.36
N ASP A 194 14.31 6.08 42.90
CA ASP A 194 15.22 4.95 42.70
C ASP A 194 14.91 4.21 41.43
N VAL A 195 15.76 4.39 40.42
CA VAL A 195 15.75 3.63 39.17
C VAL A 195 16.55 2.35 39.40
N ASP A 196 15.88 1.20 39.34
CA ASP A 196 16.48 -0.10 39.54
C ASP A 196 17.64 -0.30 38.54
N LYS A 197 18.88 -0.43 39.05
CA LYS A 197 20.14 -0.48 38.28
C LYS A 197 20.28 -1.70 37.35
N LYS A 198 19.31 -2.61 37.34
CA LYS A 198 19.35 -3.84 36.50
C LYS A 198 18.80 -3.65 35.08
N GLU A 199 18.12 -2.55 34.75
CA GLU A 199 17.54 -2.33 33.40
C GLU A 199 18.40 -1.51 32.44
N LYS A 200 19.70 -1.31 32.70
CA LYS A 200 20.65 -0.55 31.86
C LYS A 200 20.90 -1.12 30.44
N ARG A 201 20.15 -2.08 29.91
CA ARG A 201 20.40 -2.69 28.60
C ARG A 201 19.30 -2.60 27.55
N ARG A 202 18.21 -1.92 27.82
CA ARG A 202 17.31 -1.53 26.73
C ARG A 202 17.70 -0.15 26.23
N LYS A 203 18.60 -0.10 25.26
CA LYS A 203 18.89 1.13 24.51
C LYS A 203 17.58 1.60 23.88
N GLY A 204 16.90 2.55 24.54
CA GLY A 204 15.82 3.30 23.94
C GLY A 204 16.33 3.97 22.66
N LEU A 205 15.50 4.11 21.66
CA LEU A 205 15.85 4.89 20.48
C LEU A 205 16.28 6.29 20.90
N PRO A 206 17.36 6.83 20.33
CA PRO A 206 17.76 8.22 20.57
C PRO A 206 16.58 9.15 20.25
N ALA A 207 16.38 10.19 21.05
CA ALA A 207 15.41 11.22 20.73
C ALA A 207 15.71 11.79 19.34
N GLY A 208 14.72 11.80 18.44
CA GLY A 208 14.89 12.23 17.05
C GLY A 208 15.33 11.12 16.07
N ALA A 209 15.41 9.86 16.49
CA ALA A 209 15.71 8.76 15.57
C ALA A 209 14.50 8.52 14.64
N SER A 210 14.76 8.60 13.34
CA SER A 210 13.79 8.20 12.32
C SER A 210 13.63 6.68 12.34
N LEU A 211 12.43 6.20 12.57
CA LEU A 211 12.08 4.79 12.51
C LEU A 211 11.84 4.38 11.07
N LYS A 212 12.73 3.55 10.55
CA LYS A 212 12.58 2.95 9.21
C LYS A 212 12.23 1.47 9.35
N GLY A 213 11.29 1.02 8.55
CA GLY A 213 10.90 -0.37 8.53
C GLY A 213 10.19 -0.75 7.24
N SER A 214 9.99 -2.05 7.06
CA SER A 214 9.14 -2.55 5.98
C SER A 214 8.31 -3.73 6.43
N VAL A 215 7.12 -3.84 5.84
CA VAL A 215 6.24 -5.00 5.95
C VAL A 215 6.11 -5.61 4.56
N THR A 216 6.45 -6.88 4.43
CA THR A 216 6.26 -7.63 3.19
C THR A 216 5.15 -8.65 3.40
N MET A 217 4.11 -8.57 2.59
CA MET A 217 3.02 -9.54 2.52
C MET A 217 3.15 -10.32 1.23
N THR A 218 3.15 -11.64 1.31
CA THR A 218 3.16 -12.53 0.14
C THR A 218 1.88 -13.35 0.16
N TYR A 219 1.19 -13.37 -0.97
CA TYR A 219 -0.10 -14.03 -1.15
C TYR A 219 0.03 -15.23 -2.09
N LYS A 220 -0.53 -16.36 -1.69
CA LYS A 220 -0.52 -17.61 -2.47
C LYS A 220 -1.90 -18.26 -2.44
N ASN A 221 -2.16 -19.14 -3.39
CA ASN A 221 -3.36 -19.96 -3.43
C ASN A 221 -4.67 -19.15 -3.44
N TYR A 222 -4.72 -18.10 -4.26
CA TYR A 222 -5.95 -17.34 -4.46
C TYR A 222 -7.09 -18.21 -4.95
N GLN A 223 -8.21 -18.17 -4.25
CA GLN A 223 -9.49 -18.74 -4.65
C GLN A 223 -10.44 -17.57 -4.86
N ILE A 224 -10.67 -17.20 -6.12
CA ILE A 224 -11.40 -15.99 -6.48
C ILE A 224 -12.79 -16.37 -6.98
N ASN A 225 -13.83 -15.60 -6.56
CA ASN A 225 -15.22 -15.74 -6.99
C ASN A 225 -15.79 -17.17 -6.73
N LYS A 226 -15.49 -17.73 -5.56
CA LYS A 226 -16.01 -19.06 -5.15
C LYS A 226 -17.28 -18.99 -4.30
N GLY A 227 -17.76 -17.80 -3.97
CA GLY A 227 -19.02 -17.59 -3.28
C GLY A 227 -18.91 -17.76 -1.77
N ILE A 228 -18.19 -16.86 -1.08
CA ILE A 228 -18.13 -16.87 0.38
C ILE A 228 -19.47 -16.36 0.95
N PRO A 229 -20.15 -17.14 1.84
CA PRO A 229 -21.43 -16.71 2.39
C PRO A 229 -21.26 -15.53 3.36
N ASP A 230 -22.28 -14.69 3.46
CA ASP A 230 -22.24 -13.50 4.32
C ASP A 230 -22.14 -13.86 5.81
N SER A 231 -22.73 -14.97 6.22
CA SER A 231 -22.65 -15.49 7.57
C SER A 231 -21.22 -15.78 8.04
N PHE A 232 -20.30 -16.00 7.11
CA PHE A 232 -18.88 -16.23 7.41
C PHE A 232 -18.19 -14.99 8.01
N PHE A 233 -18.67 -13.79 7.66
CA PHE A 233 -18.10 -12.51 8.13
C PHE A 233 -18.76 -11.99 9.42
N VAL A 234 -19.85 -12.60 9.86
CA VAL A 234 -20.49 -12.26 11.13
C VAL A 234 -19.63 -12.84 12.25
N GLU A 235 -18.95 -12.00 13.01
CA GLU A 235 -18.28 -12.44 14.25
C GLU A 235 -19.34 -13.05 15.17
N LYS A 236 -19.12 -14.27 15.65
CA LYS A 236 -19.94 -14.85 16.72
C LYS A 236 -19.70 -14.03 17.99
N GLU A 237 -20.53 -13.04 18.25
CA GLU A 237 -20.52 -12.24 19.50
C GLU A 237 -20.60 -13.08 20.77
N LYS A 238 -20.90 -14.38 20.66
CA LYS A 238 -21.09 -15.29 21.78
C LYS A 238 -19.80 -15.71 22.49
N GLU A 239 -18.64 -15.63 21.85
CA GLU A 239 -17.39 -16.05 22.52
C GLU A 239 -16.76 -14.96 23.40
N LYS A 240 -17.12 -13.68 23.22
CA LYS A 240 -16.65 -12.61 24.10
C LYS A 240 -17.33 -12.57 25.46
N LYS A 241 -18.59 -13.03 25.57
CA LYS A 241 -19.31 -13.07 26.85
C LYS A 241 -18.91 -14.24 27.74
N ALA A 242 -18.33 -15.30 27.19
CA ALA A 242 -17.91 -16.47 27.97
C ALA A 242 -16.52 -16.34 28.63
N LYS A 243 -15.76 -15.26 28.33
CA LYS A 243 -14.44 -14.99 28.94
C LYS A 243 -14.45 -13.89 29.99
N ILE A 244 -15.60 -13.35 30.34
CA ILE A 244 -15.77 -12.28 31.35
C ILE A 244 -16.54 -12.78 32.59
N ASN A 245 -16.91 -14.05 32.65
CA ASN A 245 -17.47 -14.68 33.87
C ASN A 245 -16.44 -15.64 34.49
#